data_eaf3bd43813f53acef21058cfca4e2f8
#
_entry.id   eaf3bd43813f53acef21058cfca4e2f8
#
_cell.length_a   1.000
_cell.length_b   1.000
_cell.length_c   1.000
_cell.angle_alpha   90.00
_cell.angle_beta   90.00
_cell.angle_gamma   90.00
#
_symmetry.space_group_name_H-M   'P 1'
#
loop_
_entity.id
_entity.type
_entity.pdbx_description
1 polymer ?
#
loop_
_entity_poly.entity_id
_entity_poly.type
_entity_poly.pdbx_seq_one_letter_code
_entity_poly.pdbx_strand_id
1 'polypeptide(L)'
;TLRARALPSHEGSGAGAAIDIVLALVWSAGLALLALRLAFGLAAAVKLTAEGAPLADALWRAILERFLALVPLRREVRLKSHPEVAVPLTWGWRKPVVLMPEGAELWTAEERSSALFHELSHVKRADFLVMLAVRASLAVFWWNPLTWVVYRELRKEQEIACDELVLRAGIKPS
;
A
#
# COMPACT_ATOMS: atom_id res chain seq x y z
N THR A 1 -74.50 -4.47 5.61
CA THR A 1 -73.64 -3.40 6.07
C THR A 1 -72.25 -3.97 6.40
N LEU A 2 -71.34 -3.93 5.39
CA LEU A 2 -69.94 -4.36 5.54
C LEU A 2 -69.13 -3.19 6.13
N ARG A 3 -68.70 -3.35 7.36
CA ARG A 3 -67.84 -2.40 8.06
C ARG A 3 -66.41 -2.60 7.54
N ALA A 4 -65.90 -1.68 6.76
CA ALA A 4 -64.51 -1.66 6.34
C ALA A 4 -63.61 -1.53 7.57
N ARG A 5 -62.78 -2.55 7.79
CA ARG A 5 -61.76 -2.57 8.81
C ARG A 5 -60.60 -1.72 8.32
N ALA A 6 -60.42 -0.54 8.87
CA ALA A 6 -59.28 0.31 8.61
C ALA A 6 -58.01 -0.45 9.07
N LEU A 7 -57.09 -0.65 8.14
CA LEU A 7 -55.73 -1.16 8.43
C LEU A 7 -55.01 -0.13 9.28
N PRO A 8 -54.23 -0.55 10.31
CA PRO A 8 -53.47 0.39 11.10
C PRO A 8 -52.41 1.07 10.22
N SER A 9 -52.46 2.38 10.20
CA SER A 9 -51.44 3.24 9.62
C SER A 9 -50.12 2.98 10.32
N HIS A 10 -49.10 2.57 9.57
CA HIS A 10 -47.72 2.42 10.07
C HIS A 10 -47.17 3.79 10.51
N GLU A 11 -47.41 4.20 11.72
CA GLU A 11 -46.74 5.33 12.39
C GLU A 11 -45.34 4.93 12.90
N GLY A 12 -44.58 4.16 12.11
CA GLY A 12 -43.20 3.72 12.44
C GLY A 12 -42.11 4.42 11.70
N SER A 13 -42.44 5.42 10.86
CA SER A 13 -41.51 5.90 9.79
C SER A 13 -40.43 6.89 10.26
N GLY A 14 -40.62 7.65 11.32
CA GLY A 14 -39.70 8.72 11.70
C GLY A 14 -38.44 8.23 12.44
N ALA A 15 -38.58 7.32 13.37
CA ALA A 15 -37.46 6.79 14.15
C ALA A 15 -36.53 5.88 13.28
N GLY A 16 -37.12 5.07 12.39
CA GLY A 16 -36.37 4.26 11.43
C GLY A 16 -35.52 5.13 10.49
N ALA A 17 -36.13 6.13 9.89
CA ALA A 17 -35.42 7.06 9.00
C ALA A 17 -34.28 7.83 9.70
N ALA A 18 -34.46 8.21 10.98
CA ALA A 18 -33.42 8.85 11.76
C ALA A 18 -32.23 7.89 12.02
N ILE A 19 -32.47 6.64 12.33
CA ILE A 19 -31.44 5.60 12.52
C ILE A 19 -30.67 5.39 11.21
N ASP A 20 -31.35 5.24 10.09
CA ASP A 20 -30.73 5.03 8.78
C ASP A 20 -29.83 6.21 8.39
N ILE A 21 -30.25 7.43 8.64
CA ILE A 21 -29.43 8.64 8.42
C ILE A 21 -28.19 8.62 9.30
N VAL A 22 -28.31 8.30 10.59
CA VAL A 22 -27.16 8.24 11.50
C VAL A 22 -26.17 7.17 11.04
N LEU A 23 -26.63 5.97 10.68
CA LEU A 23 -25.79 4.90 10.17
C LEU A 23 -25.07 5.30 8.87
N ALA A 24 -25.78 5.94 7.94
CA ALA A 24 -25.19 6.44 6.71
C ALA A 24 -24.12 7.52 6.97
N LEU A 25 -24.36 8.43 7.91
CA LEU A 25 -23.39 9.46 8.29
C LEU A 25 -22.15 8.85 8.94
N VAL A 26 -22.30 7.90 9.85
CA VAL A 26 -21.17 7.20 10.49
C VAL A 26 -20.36 6.43 9.46
N TRP A 27 -21.03 5.69 8.56
CA TRP A 27 -20.36 4.96 7.49
C TRP A 27 -19.61 5.90 6.55
N SER A 28 -20.24 6.99 6.12
CA SER A 28 -19.62 7.99 5.23
C SER A 28 -18.43 8.69 5.87
N ALA A 29 -18.50 8.99 7.18
CA ALA A 29 -17.39 9.58 7.91
C ALA A 29 -16.17 8.63 7.98
N GLY A 30 -16.39 7.34 8.25
CA GLY A 30 -15.33 6.34 8.24
C GLY A 30 -14.70 6.14 6.86
N LEU A 31 -15.53 6.06 5.81
CA LEU A 31 -15.09 6.01 4.42
C LEU A 31 -14.23 7.23 4.06
N ALA A 32 -14.72 8.44 4.37
CA ALA A 32 -14.02 9.68 4.07
C ALA A 32 -12.67 9.75 4.80
N LEU A 33 -12.62 9.38 6.09
CA LEU A 33 -11.39 9.37 6.87
C LEU A 33 -10.32 8.45 6.25
N LEU A 34 -10.69 7.22 5.90
CA LEU A 34 -9.74 6.27 5.32
C LEU A 34 -9.34 6.62 3.88
N ALA A 35 -10.27 7.15 3.09
CA ALA A 35 -9.97 7.66 1.75
C ALA A 35 -9.01 8.86 1.79
N LEU A 36 -9.24 9.82 2.69
CA LEU A 36 -8.34 10.95 2.92
C LEU A 36 -6.96 10.46 3.38
N ARG A 37 -6.90 9.53 4.33
CA ARG A 37 -5.62 8.95 4.78
C ARG A 37 -4.86 8.29 3.64
N LEU A 38 -5.54 7.58 2.76
CA LEU A 38 -4.94 6.99 1.55
C LEU A 38 -4.44 8.07 0.60
N ALA A 39 -5.27 9.09 0.33
CA ALA A 39 -4.91 10.20 -0.55
C ALA A 39 -3.69 10.98 -0.04
N PHE A 40 -3.63 11.30 1.26
CA PHE A 40 -2.47 11.94 1.89
C PHE A 40 -1.21 11.07 1.79
N GLY A 41 -1.31 9.75 2.01
CA GLY A 41 -0.18 8.83 1.84
C GLY A 41 0.36 8.81 0.42
N LEU A 42 -0.52 8.79 -0.59
CA LEU A 42 -0.14 8.86 -2.00
C LEU A 42 0.47 10.22 -2.36
N ALA A 43 -0.11 11.32 -1.87
CA ALA A 43 0.43 12.67 -2.08
C ALA A 43 1.82 12.82 -1.46
N ALA A 44 2.04 12.30 -0.26
CA ALA A 44 3.36 12.27 0.39
C ALA A 44 4.37 11.49 -0.46
N ALA A 45 4.01 10.30 -0.96
CA ALA A 45 4.89 9.51 -1.82
C ALA A 45 5.25 10.24 -3.13
N VAL A 46 4.30 10.96 -3.73
CA VAL A 46 4.54 11.82 -4.90
C VAL A 46 5.52 12.94 -4.56
N LYS A 47 5.29 13.65 -3.43
CA LYS A 47 6.15 14.74 -2.96
C LYS A 47 7.57 14.24 -2.72
N LEU A 48 7.75 13.20 -1.90
CA LEU A 48 9.07 12.61 -1.61
C LEU A 48 9.79 12.16 -2.89
N THR A 49 9.05 11.65 -3.87
CA THR A 49 9.63 11.27 -5.16
C THR A 49 10.06 12.49 -5.97
N ALA A 50 9.29 13.58 -5.95
CA ALA A 50 9.64 14.80 -6.69
C ALA A 50 10.88 15.47 -6.12
N GLU A 51 10.99 15.54 -4.79
CA GLU A 51 12.08 16.16 -4.05
C GLU A 51 13.33 15.26 -3.92
N GLY A 52 13.16 13.94 -4.00
CA GLY A 52 14.25 12.96 -3.84
C GLY A 52 15.33 13.07 -4.91
N ALA A 53 16.58 12.92 -4.50
CA ALA A 53 17.75 12.87 -5.36
C ALA A 53 17.86 11.52 -6.09
N PRO A 54 18.27 11.47 -7.37
CA PRO A 54 18.50 10.20 -8.04
C PRO A 54 19.71 9.46 -7.46
N LEU A 55 19.56 8.18 -7.16
CA LEU A 55 20.65 7.27 -6.80
C LEU A 55 21.22 6.65 -8.07
N ALA A 56 22.36 7.19 -8.54
CA ALA A 56 22.93 6.82 -9.82
C ALA A 56 24.39 6.35 -9.73
N ASP A 57 24.89 6.01 -8.53
CA ASP A 57 26.24 5.49 -8.39
C ASP A 57 26.42 4.11 -9.05
N ALA A 58 27.66 3.74 -9.32
CA ALA A 58 27.98 2.50 -10.05
C ALA A 58 27.53 1.25 -9.28
N LEU A 59 27.58 1.28 -7.94
CA LEU A 59 27.21 0.13 -7.10
C LEU A 59 25.70 -0.13 -7.13
N TRP A 60 24.86 0.91 -6.95
CA TRP A 60 23.40 0.78 -7.07
C TRP A 60 22.99 0.27 -8.45
N ARG A 61 23.66 0.75 -9.49
CA ARG A 61 23.40 0.32 -10.87
C ARG A 61 23.77 -1.15 -11.07
N ALA A 62 24.93 -1.59 -10.60
CA ALA A 62 25.37 -2.98 -10.68
C ALA A 62 24.42 -3.93 -9.93
N ILE A 63 23.93 -3.52 -8.72
CA ILE A 63 22.97 -4.31 -7.95
C ILE A 63 21.63 -4.42 -8.70
N LEU A 64 21.15 -3.32 -9.28
CA LEU A 64 19.92 -3.33 -10.09
C LEU A 64 20.05 -4.25 -11.31
N GLU A 65 21.14 -4.15 -12.05
CA GLU A 65 21.41 -5.02 -13.21
C GLU A 65 21.47 -6.49 -12.82
N ARG A 66 22.12 -6.81 -11.68
CA ARG A 66 22.15 -8.17 -11.13
C ARG A 66 20.75 -8.69 -10.82
N PHE A 67 19.90 -7.86 -10.19
CA PHE A 67 18.50 -8.24 -9.95
C PHE A 67 17.76 -8.51 -11.25
N LEU A 68 17.87 -7.61 -12.23
CA LEU A 68 17.18 -7.73 -13.53
C LEU A 68 17.62 -8.96 -14.34
N ALA A 69 18.87 -9.40 -14.16
CA ALA A 69 19.37 -10.64 -14.76
C ALA A 69 18.72 -11.90 -14.15
N LEU A 70 18.43 -11.88 -12.85
CA LEU A 70 17.81 -12.99 -12.15
C LEU A 70 16.28 -12.96 -12.25
N VAL A 71 15.71 -11.75 -12.17
CA VAL A 71 14.27 -11.51 -12.12
C VAL A 71 13.89 -10.41 -13.10
N PRO A 72 13.57 -10.75 -14.35
CA PRO A 72 13.27 -9.73 -15.35
C PRO A 72 12.01 -8.93 -14.98
N LEU A 73 12.15 -7.60 -14.98
CA LEU A 73 11.07 -6.65 -14.82
C LEU A 73 10.66 -6.08 -16.18
N ARG A 74 9.35 -5.93 -16.40
CA ARG A 74 8.82 -5.30 -17.61
C ARG A 74 8.76 -3.78 -17.54
N ARG A 75 9.16 -3.20 -16.41
CA ARG A 75 9.03 -1.76 -16.11
C ARG A 75 10.36 -1.21 -15.67
N GLU A 76 10.65 -0.01 -16.12
CA GLU A 76 11.81 0.75 -15.66
C GLU A 76 11.57 1.22 -14.22
N VAL A 77 12.51 0.92 -13.32
CA VAL A 77 12.47 1.31 -11.92
C VAL A 77 13.36 2.53 -11.71
N ARG A 78 12.86 3.52 -11.00
CA ARG A 78 13.64 4.70 -10.61
C ARG A 78 14.10 4.55 -9.16
N LEU A 79 15.41 4.70 -8.95
CA LEU A 79 16.01 4.72 -7.63
C LEU A 79 16.26 6.16 -7.20
N LYS A 80 15.81 6.52 -6.00
CA LYS A 80 15.99 7.85 -5.43
C LYS A 80 16.29 7.76 -3.93
N SER A 81 16.92 8.79 -3.37
CA SER A 81 17.07 8.97 -1.92
C SER A 81 16.35 10.21 -1.45
N HIS A 82 15.93 10.23 -0.19
CA HIS A 82 15.29 11.38 0.42
C HIS A 82 15.53 11.39 1.93
N PRO A 83 15.83 12.57 2.56
CA PRO A 83 16.14 12.67 3.99
C PRO A 83 14.99 12.30 4.92
N GLU A 84 13.75 12.52 4.51
CA GLU A 84 12.56 12.15 5.31
C GLU A 84 12.20 10.66 5.23
N VAL A 85 12.90 9.88 4.40
CA VAL A 85 12.71 8.43 4.28
C VAL A 85 13.60 7.74 5.31
N ALA A 86 13.00 7.11 6.31
CA ALA A 86 13.73 6.42 7.37
C ALA A 86 14.08 4.96 7.04
N VAL A 87 13.27 4.33 6.21
CA VAL A 87 13.44 2.94 5.74
C VAL A 87 13.17 2.86 4.24
N PRO A 88 13.81 1.95 3.52
CA PRO A 88 13.49 1.74 2.11
C PRO A 88 12.00 1.55 1.88
N LEU A 89 11.49 2.05 0.78
CA LEU A 89 10.10 1.86 0.41
C LEU A 89 9.92 1.89 -1.10
N THR A 90 8.96 1.11 -1.57
CA THR A 90 8.57 1.04 -2.98
C THR A 90 7.13 1.50 -3.18
N TRP A 91 6.90 2.31 -4.20
CA TRP A 91 5.55 2.71 -4.59
C TRP A 91 5.44 2.93 -6.10
N GLY A 92 4.20 2.99 -6.57
CA GLY A 92 3.90 3.19 -7.98
C GLY A 92 3.81 1.89 -8.76
N TRP A 93 3.06 1.93 -9.85
CA TRP A 93 2.79 0.74 -10.67
C TRP A 93 3.38 0.84 -12.09
N ARG A 94 3.10 1.93 -12.82
CA ARG A 94 3.57 2.07 -14.22
C ARG A 94 5.03 2.49 -14.31
N LYS A 95 5.45 3.33 -13.40
CA LYS A 95 6.83 3.82 -13.23
C LYS A 95 7.19 3.67 -11.76
N PRO A 96 7.48 2.46 -11.32
CA PRO A 96 7.78 2.20 -9.91
C PRO A 96 9.02 2.99 -9.48
N VAL A 97 8.97 3.45 -8.25
CA VAL A 97 10.04 4.19 -7.59
C VAL A 97 10.42 3.47 -6.32
N VAL A 98 11.70 3.25 -6.15
CA VAL A 98 12.29 2.83 -4.88
C VAL A 98 12.93 4.06 -4.25
N LEU A 99 12.48 4.40 -3.04
CA LEU A 99 13.03 5.47 -2.23
C LEU A 99 13.89 4.87 -1.13
N MET A 100 15.13 5.28 -1.08
CA MET A 100 16.11 4.90 -0.04
C MET A 100 16.30 6.03 0.96
N PRO A 101 16.67 5.73 2.21
CA PRO A 101 17.11 6.75 3.16
C PRO A 101 18.29 7.55 2.64
N GLU A 102 18.40 8.80 3.06
CA GLU A 102 19.64 9.57 2.91
C GLU A 102 20.76 8.85 3.65
N GLY A 103 21.94 8.79 3.06
CA GLY A 103 23.08 8.04 3.65
C GLY A 103 23.10 6.55 3.28
N ALA A 104 22.16 6.03 2.53
CA ALA A 104 22.22 4.66 2.01
C ALA A 104 23.46 4.42 1.12
N GLU A 105 24.13 5.48 0.68
CA GLU A 105 25.44 5.43 0.00
C GLU A 105 26.58 5.01 0.94
N LEU A 106 26.39 5.07 2.26
CA LEU A 106 27.35 4.62 3.25
C LEU A 106 27.19 3.14 3.63
N TRP A 107 26.10 2.52 3.18
CA TRP A 107 25.83 1.10 3.44
C TRP A 107 26.83 0.21 2.71
N THR A 108 27.11 -0.93 3.28
CA THR A 108 27.90 -1.98 2.64
C THR A 108 27.22 -2.50 1.37
N ALA A 109 27.98 -3.15 0.50
CA ALA A 109 27.42 -3.77 -0.69
C ALA A 109 26.37 -4.85 -0.38
N GLU A 110 26.50 -5.53 0.76
CA GLU A 110 25.54 -6.55 1.21
C GLU A 110 24.24 -5.90 1.66
N GLU A 111 24.29 -4.85 2.48
CA GLU A 111 23.11 -4.11 2.94
C GLU A 111 22.36 -3.47 1.78
N ARG A 112 23.07 -2.83 0.84
CA ARG A 112 22.45 -2.27 -0.37
C ARG A 112 21.79 -3.35 -1.23
N SER A 113 22.45 -4.50 -1.38
CA SER A 113 21.90 -5.62 -2.17
C SER A 113 20.66 -6.18 -1.50
N SER A 114 20.69 -6.42 -0.19
CA SER A 114 19.55 -6.93 0.56
C SER A 114 18.35 -5.99 0.46
N ALA A 115 18.53 -4.71 0.79
CA ALA A 115 17.48 -3.73 0.75
C ALA A 115 16.89 -3.55 -0.67
N LEU A 116 17.75 -3.41 -1.70
CA LEU A 116 17.27 -3.20 -3.06
C LEU A 116 16.56 -4.44 -3.62
N PHE A 117 17.06 -5.65 -3.36
CA PHE A 117 16.40 -6.87 -3.80
C PHE A 117 15.04 -7.06 -3.14
N HIS A 118 14.92 -6.72 -1.85
CA HIS A 118 13.64 -6.73 -1.13
C HIS A 118 12.63 -5.78 -1.80
N GLU A 119 13.00 -4.52 -2.00
CA GLU A 119 12.14 -3.50 -2.63
C GLU A 119 11.76 -3.85 -4.07
N LEU A 120 12.71 -4.38 -4.86
CA LEU A 120 12.44 -4.81 -6.24
C LEU A 120 11.54 -6.06 -6.30
N SER A 121 11.52 -6.87 -5.24
CA SER A 121 10.59 -8.00 -5.12
C SER A 121 9.14 -7.52 -5.01
N HIS A 122 8.88 -6.45 -4.26
CA HIS A 122 7.58 -5.77 -4.23
C HIS A 122 7.17 -5.24 -5.62
N VAL A 123 8.13 -4.65 -6.37
CA VAL A 123 7.87 -4.20 -7.76
C VAL A 123 7.48 -5.37 -8.65
N LYS A 124 8.22 -6.49 -8.58
CA LYS A 124 7.98 -7.70 -9.37
C LYS A 124 6.60 -8.28 -9.14
N ARG A 125 6.18 -8.34 -7.89
CA ARG A 125 4.89 -8.89 -7.45
C ARG A 125 3.73 -7.94 -7.64
N ALA A 126 4.02 -6.67 -7.98
CA ALA A 126 3.03 -5.59 -8.06
C ALA A 126 2.27 -5.35 -6.73
N ASP A 127 2.95 -5.53 -5.60
CA ASP A 127 2.37 -5.44 -4.26
C ASP A 127 1.71 -4.09 -3.98
N PHE A 128 2.23 -3.01 -4.58
CA PHE A 128 1.60 -1.68 -4.52
C PHE A 128 0.14 -1.70 -5.00
N LEU A 129 -0.16 -2.36 -6.12
CA LEU A 129 -1.53 -2.44 -6.65
C LEU A 129 -2.44 -3.27 -5.74
N VAL A 130 -1.92 -4.39 -5.26
CA VAL A 130 -2.66 -5.26 -4.34
C VAL A 130 -3.00 -4.50 -3.07
N MET A 131 -2.01 -3.80 -2.49
CA MET A 131 -2.24 -2.99 -1.28
C MET A 131 -3.16 -1.80 -1.50
N LEU A 132 -3.12 -1.18 -2.68
CA LEU A 132 -4.04 -0.11 -3.04
C LEU A 132 -5.49 -0.63 -3.09
N ALA A 133 -5.73 -1.78 -3.74
CA ALA A 133 -7.04 -2.42 -3.81
C ALA A 133 -7.56 -2.82 -2.43
N VAL A 134 -6.69 -3.41 -1.61
CA VAL A 134 -7.06 -3.81 -0.23
C VAL A 134 -7.37 -2.60 0.65
N ARG A 135 -6.60 -1.51 0.55
CA ARG A 135 -6.90 -0.27 1.28
C ARG A 135 -8.19 0.40 0.81
N ALA A 136 -8.49 0.35 -0.48
CA ALA A 136 -9.78 0.83 -1.01
C ALA A 136 -10.94 -0.03 -0.47
N SER A 137 -10.80 -1.35 -0.48
CA SER A 137 -11.79 -2.27 0.12
C SER A 137 -11.96 -2.02 1.61
N LEU A 138 -10.85 -1.79 2.34
CA LEU A 138 -10.88 -1.46 3.77
C LEU A 138 -11.62 -0.13 4.03
N ALA A 139 -11.49 0.86 3.15
CA ALA A 139 -12.21 2.12 3.28
C ALA A 139 -13.73 1.93 3.13
N VAL A 140 -14.17 1.06 2.22
CA VAL A 140 -15.60 0.74 2.01
C VAL A 140 -16.17 -0.10 3.14
N PHE A 141 -15.43 -1.12 3.60
CA PHE A 141 -15.85 -2.10 4.60
C PHE A 141 -15.15 -1.91 5.96
N TRP A 142 -14.85 -0.68 6.33
CA TRP A 142 -14.04 -0.35 7.52
C TRP A 142 -14.64 -0.85 8.83
N TRP A 143 -15.95 -0.99 8.89
CA TRP A 143 -16.70 -1.50 10.03
C TRP A 143 -16.61 -3.03 10.19
N ASN A 144 -16.18 -3.76 9.15
CA ASN A 144 -16.07 -5.21 9.17
C ASN A 144 -14.67 -5.63 9.68
N PRO A 145 -14.57 -6.33 10.83
CA PRO A 145 -13.29 -6.75 11.39
C PRO A 145 -12.52 -7.71 10.48
N LEU A 146 -13.18 -8.50 9.64
CA LEU A 146 -12.53 -9.42 8.73
C LEU A 146 -11.66 -8.71 7.69
N THR A 147 -12.05 -7.51 7.23
CA THR A 147 -11.23 -6.74 6.28
C THR A 147 -9.91 -6.30 6.90
N TRP A 148 -9.88 -6.02 8.20
CA TRP A 148 -8.67 -5.68 8.94
C TRP A 148 -7.75 -6.90 9.14
N VAL A 149 -8.34 -8.07 9.39
CA VAL A 149 -7.59 -9.34 9.47
C VAL A 149 -6.94 -9.64 8.12
N VAL A 150 -7.71 -9.63 7.04
CA VAL A 150 -7.21 -9.87 5.67
C VAL A 150 -6.10 -8.87 5.31
N TYR A 151 -6.28 -7.57 5.64
CA TYR A 151 -5.25 -6.56 5.41
C TYR A 151 -3.93 -6.88 6.12
N ARG A 152 -4.00 -7.32 7.39
CA ARG A 152 -2.80 -7.66 8.18
C ARG A 152 -2.11 -8.92 7.67
N GLU A 153 -2.88 -9.97 7.41
CA GLU A 153 -2.32 -11.22 6.91
C GLU A 153 -1.70 -11.05 5.53
N LEU A 154 -2.37 -10.33 4.63
CA LEU A 154 -1.81 -10.06 3.30
C LEU A 154 -0.49 -9.29 3.36
N ARG A 155 -0.35 -8.32 4.28
CA ARG A 155 0.93 -7.63 4.48
C ARG A 155 2.03 -8.59 4.92
N LYS A 156 1.75 -9.46 5.89
CA LYS A 156 2.74 -10.45 6.34
C LYS A 156 3.16 -11.39 5.20
N GLU A 157 2.20 -11.88 4.43
CA GLU A 157 2.48 -12.75 3.29
C GLU A 157 3.32 -12.04 2.21
N GLN A 158 3.12 -10.74 2.03
CA GLN A 158 3.94 -9.96 1.11
C GLN A 158 5.39 -9.86 1.58
N GLU A 159 5.61 -9.55 2.86
CA GLU A 159 6.96 -9.48 3.46
C GLU A 159 7.67 -10.85 3.37
N ILE A 160 7.01 -11.92 3.81
CA ILE A 160 7.57 -13.29 3.75
C ILE A 160 7.96 -13.66 2.32
N ALA A 161 7.11 -13.37 1.35
CA ALA A 161 7.38 -13.71 -0.04
C ALA A 161 8.48 -12.83 -0.67
N CYS A 162 8.70 -11.60 -0.21
CA CYS A 162 9.82 -10.78 -0.63
C CYS A 162 11.13 -11.31 -0.03
N ASP A 163 11.15 -11.64 1.25
CA ASP A 163 12.29 -12.23 1.92
C ASP A 163 12.69 -13.57 1.29
N GLU A 164 11.71 -14.39 0.92
CA GLU A 164 11.97 -15.66 0.22
C GLU A 164 12.64 -15.43 -1.15
N LEU A 165 12.25 -14.39 -1.90
CA LEU A 165 12.91 -14.03 -3.17
C LEU A 165 14.36 -13.59 -2.95
N VAL A 166 14.62 -12.81 -1.90
CA VAL A 166 15.97 -12.38 -1.51
C VAL A 166 16.85 -13.59 -1.18
N LEU A 167 16.33 -14.51 -0.35
CA LEU A 167 17.02 -15.77 0.00
C LEU A 167 17.32 -16.64 -1.22
N ARG A 168 16.36 -16.81 -2.12
CA ARG A 168 16.54 -17.57 -3.37
C ARG A 168 17.60 -16.96 -4.30
N ALA A 169 17.82 -15.65 -4.22
CA ALA A 169 18.90 -14.95 -4.92
C ALA A 169 20.28 -15.13 -4.25
N GLY A 170 20.37 -15.88 -3.15
CA GLY A 170 21.62 -16.11 -2.40
C GLY A 170 22.07 -14.90 -1.58
N ILE A 171 21.15 -13.98 -1.26
CA ILE A 171 21.41 -12.78 -0.47
C ILE A 171 20.83 -13.00 0.94
N LYS A 172 21.57 -12.59 1.98
CA LYS A 172 21.04 -12.63 3.35
C LYS A 172 20.02 -11.50 3.51
N PRO A 173 18.83 -11.76 4.08
CA PRO A 173 17.91 -10.70 4.44
C PRO A 173 18.52 -9.80 5.51
N SER A 174 18.20 -8.52 5.45
CA SER A 174 18.66 -7.49 6.39
C SER A 174 17.82 -7.51 7.67
#